data_be64f1847ecf55ef10591144ec55bd6d
#
_entry.id   be64f1847ecf55ef10591144ec55bd6d
#
_cell.length_a   1.000
_cell.length_b   1.000
_cell.length_c   1.000
_cell.angle_alpha   90.00
_cell.angle_beta   90.00
_cell.angle_gamma   90.00
#
_symmetry.space_group_name_H-M   'P 1'
#
loop_
_entity.id
_entity.type
_entity.pdbx_description
1 polymer ?
#
loop_
_entity_poly.entity_id
_entity_poly.type
_entity_poly.pdbx_seq_one_letter_code
_entity_poly.pdbx_strand_id
1 'polypeptide(L)'
;MYRKKIWMVVVLFICVIGMTACKKNVGSPEDNAVKEESEEEKEEEEKETFLIGFTAIDMQNPYFITVENAIREIIEEEGWTMITKDPGTDSKLQEKQIQEMIDEGVDAVILSPVNWDEITPSLQALKDAGVKIINVDTQVKEMDYVDAYIGSDNRKAGYICGEDLIQKCPDGGKIAILECPTQNSINDRITGFEEAIAEAENGFEVVDRADTGGEFERALEAARKILMEHPDICAIMCGNDQLAVGAKTAANVQKLDRLIIYGVDGSPDIKKELKKSENQIAGTAAQSPINIGKETAATTINMLKGEEYEKETYEEVFMINKENVEMYGTDGWQ
;
A
#
# COMPACT_ATOMS: atom_id res chain seq x y z
N MET A 1 30.89 -29.04 24.74
CA MET A 1 30.73 -30.33 25.43
C MET A 1 29.30 -30.78 25.29
N TYR A 2 29.12 -31.87 24.59
CA TYR A 2 27.85 -32.41 24.08
C TYR A 2 26.85 -32.85 25.15
N ARG A 3 25.53 -32.71 24.91
CA ARG A 3 24.54 -33.71 25.28
C ARG A 3 23.28 -33.60 24.41
N LYS A 4 23.22 -34.45 23.35
CA LYS A 4 22.00 -34.86 22.65
C LYS A 4 21.16 -35.74 23.58
N LYS A 5 19.85 -35.48 23.67
CA LYS A 5 18.87 -36.44 24.21
C LYS A 5 18.00 -36.95 23.06
N ILE A 6 18.23 -38.21 22.72
CA ILE A 6 17.40 -39.02 21.81
C ILE A 6 16.23 -39.57 22.65
N TRP A 7 15.02 -39.32 22.20
CA TRP A 7 13.84 -40.05 22.70
C TRP A 7 13.46 -41.13 21.69
N MET A 8 13.51 -42.35 22.14
CA MET A 8 13.16 -43.55 21.39
C MET A 8 11.75 -43.99 21.86
N VAL A 9 10.77 -43.94 20.97
CA VAL A 9 9.42 -44.45 21.22
C VAL A 9 9.38 -45.93 20.76
N VAL A 10 9.13 -46.80 21.73
CA VAL A 10 8.96 -48.24 21.52
C VAL A 10 7.48 -48.49 21.24
N VAL A 11 7.16 -48.98 20.05
CA VAL A 11 5.83 -49.45 19.69
C VAL A 11 5.74 -50.92 20.04
N LEU A 12 4.83 -51.25 20.95
CA LEU A 12 4.57 -52.61 21.38
C LEU A 12 3.39 -53.19 20.56
N PHE A 13 3.67 -54.17 19.69
CA PHE A 13 2.67 -54.94 18.99
C PHE A 13 2.17 -56.06 19.95
N ILE A 14 0.87 -56.10 20.21
CA ILE A 14 0.24 -57.25 20.89
C ILE A 14 -0.66 -57.92 19.87
N CYS A 15 -0.19 -59.09 19.40
CA CYS A 15 -1.03 -60.06 18.68
C CYS A 15 -1.81 -60.91 19.68
N VAL A 16 -3.13 -60.90 19.56
CA VAL A 16 -3.96 -61.92 20.24
C VAL A 16 -4.60 -62.80 19.19
N ILE A 17 -4.15 -64.06 19.18
CA ILE A 17 -4.74 -65.17 18.42
C ILE A 17 -5.80 -65.83 19.31
N GLY A 18 -7.01 -65.96 18.84
CA GLY A 18 -8.07 -66.72 19.49
C GLY A 18 -8.80 -67.58 18.47
N MET A 19 -8.48 -68.85 18.47
CA MET A 19 -9.18 -69.88 17.70
C MET A 19 -10.40 -70.40 18.46
N THR A 20 -11.32 -70.96 17.65
CA THR A 20 -12.31 -72.03 17.88
C THR A 20 -13.76 -71.56 17.88
N ALA A 21 -14.72 -72.25 17.31
CA ALA A 21 -14.92 -73.53 16.66
C ALA A 21 -16.30 -73.54 15.99
N CYS A 22 -16.44 -74.43 15.00
CA CYS A 22 -17.64 -74.74 14.23
C CYS A 22 -18.86 -75.13 15.03
N LYS A 23 -20.08 -74.75 14.58
CA LYS A 23 -21.22 -75.66 14.49
C LYS A 23 -22.17 -75.23 13.35
N LYS A 24 -22.44 -76.22 12.49
CA LYS A 24 -23.44 -76.22 11.41
C LYS A 24 -24.85 -76.04 11.94
N ASN A 25 -25.70 -75.25 11.26
CA ASN A 25 -27.01 -75.73 10.87
C ASN A 25 -27.58 -74.99 9.66
N VAL A 26 -28.32 -75.76 8.87
CA VAL A 26 -28.84 -75.49 7.53
C VAL A 26 -30.12 -74.64 7.57
N GLY A 27 -30.30 -73.74 6.59
CA GLY A 27 -31.57 -73.07 6.29
C GLY A 27 -31.37 -71.97 5.31
N SER A 28 -31.73 -72.16 4.05
CA SER A 28 -31.75 -71.23 2.93
C SER A 28 -33.10 -70.53 2.80
N PRO A 29 -33.35 -69.60 1.89
CA PRO A 29 -32.69 -68.26 1.69
C PRO A 29 -33.76 -67.19 1.73
N GLU A 30 -33.36 -65.93 1.96
CA GLU A 30 -34.03 -64.77 1.36
C GLU A 30 -33.11 -63.50 1.41
N ASP A 31 -33.10 -62.83 0.31
CA ASP A 31 -32.34 -61.63 0.00
C ASP A 31 -32.50 -60.49 1.01
N ASN A 32 -31.39 -59.94 1.45
CA ASN A 32 -31.30 -58.49 1.77
C ASN A 32 -29.82 -58.07 1.65
N ALA A 33 -29.52 -57.42 0.54
CA ALA A 33 -28.26 -56.72 0.35
C ALA A 33 -28.24 -55.48 1.24
N VAL A 34 -27.54 -55.58 2.37
CA VAL A 34 -27.12 -54.41 3.15
C VAL A 34 -25.86 -53.85 2.46
N LYS A 35 -26.01 -52.70 1.85
CA LYS A 35 -24.88 -51.89 1.44
C LYS A 35 -24.16 -51.39 2.71
N GLU A 36 -22.96 -51.88 2.92
CA GLU A 36 -21.98 -51.17 3.76
C GLU A 36 -21.61 -49.90 3.02
N GLU A 37 -22.18 -48.75 3.43
CA GLU A 37 -21.65 -47.48 3.15
C GLU A 37 -20.37 -47.33 3.98
N SER A 38 -19.24 -47.36 3.30
CA SER A 38 -17.98 -46.90 3.86
C SER A 38 -18.11 -45.41 4.07
N GLU A 39 -18.26 -44.97 5.32
CA GLU A 39 -18.00 -43.59 5.70
C GLU A 39 -16.53 -43.29 5.40
N GLU A 40 -16.26 -42.67 4.26
CA GLU A 40 -15.02 -41.94 4.03
C GLU A 40 -15.05 -40.73 4.98
N GLU A 41 -14.38 -40.87 6.13
CA GLU A 41 -13.95 -39.70 6.90
C GLU A 41 -13.08 -38.82 5.96
N LYS A 42 -13.68 -37.79 5.42
CA LYS A 42 -12.91 -36.68 4.88
C LYS A 42 -12.18 -36.08 6.07
N GLU A 43 -10.88 -36.30 6.15
CA GLU A 43 -9.99 -35.41 6.89
C GLU A 43 -10.20 -34.03 6.28
N GLU A 44 -10.97 -33.13 6.94
CA GLU A 44 -10.91 -31.72 6.71
C GLU A 44 -9.49 -31.31 7.13
N GLU A 45 -8.63 -31.00 6.16
CA GLU A 45 -7.38 -30.30 6.43
C GLU A 45 -7.74 -29.02 7.19
N GLU A 46 -7.33 -28.93 8.46
CA GLU A 46 -7.43 -27.69 9.21
C GLU A 46 -6.66 -26.59 8.43
N LYS A 47 -7.41 -25.69 7.80
CA LYS A 47 -6.84 -24.58 7.04
C LYS A 47 -6.10 -23.68 8.04
N GLU A 48 -4.79 -23.52 7.87
CA GLU A 48 -4.02 -22.58 8.69
C GLU A 48 -4.63 -21.18 8.58
N THR A 49 -4.89 -20.54 9.71
CA THR A 49 -5.45 -19.20 9.79
C THR A 49 -4.43 -18.24 10.40
N PHE A 50 -4.28 -17.05 9.82
CA PHE A 50 -3.32 -16.06 10.26
C PHE A 50 -4.03 -14.75 10.64
N LEU A 51 -3.40 -14.00 11.55
CA LEU A 51 -3.83 -12.67 11.96
C LEU A 51 -2.90 -11.62 11.37
N ILE A 52 -3.44 -10.74 10.53
CA ILE A 52 -2.68 -9.71 9.82
C ILE A 52 -2.96 -8.35 10.44
N GLY A 53 -1.91 -7.60 10.79
CA GLY A 53 -2.01 -6.20 11.17
C GLY A 53 -1.87 -5.29 9.94
N PHE A 54 -2.69 -4.23 9.86
CA PHE A 54 -2.54 -3.17 8.87
C PHE A 54 -2.46 -1.81 9.55
N THR A 55 -1.50 -0.97 9.15
CA THR A 55 -1.41 0.43 9.54
C THR A 55 -0.84 1.26 8.39
N ALA A 56 -1.42 2.42 8.15
CA ALA A 56 -0.97 3.36 7.12
C ALA A 56 -0.90 4.77 7.69
N ILE A 57 -0.42 5.72 6.90
CA ILE A 57 -0.15 7.09 7.31
C ILE A 57 -1.39 7.77 7.91
N ASP A 58 -2.54 7.66 7.21
CA ASP A 58 -3.81 8.27 7.59
C ASP A 58 -4.96 7.53 6.90
N MET A 59 -5.83 6.92 7.69
CA MET A 59 -7.01 6.21 7.17
C MET A 59 -8.18 7.14 6.81
N GLN A 60 -8.01 8.46 6.86
CA GLN A 60 -8.92 9.41 6.23
C GLN A 60 -8.56 9.67 4.77
N ASN A 61 -7.34 9.34 4.35
CA ASN A 61 -6.93 9.46 2.95
C ASN A 61 -7.56 8.33 2.12
N PRO A 62 -8.37 8.65 1.07
CA PRO A 62 -9.04 7.65 0.22
C PRO A 62 -8.08 6.68 -0.47
N TYR A 63 -6.82 7.05 -0.67
CA TYR A 63 -5.80 6.16 -1.22
C TYR A 63 -5.56 4.95 -0.30
N PHE A 64 -5.27 5.20 0.99
CA PHE A 64 -5.02 4.12 1.94
C PHE A 64 -6.26 3.30 2.27
N ILE A 65 -7.46 3.93 2.27
CA ILE A 65 -8.73 3.19 2.37
C ILE A 65 -8.87 2.20 1.21
N THR A 66 -8.50 2.62 0.00
CA THR A 66 -8.61 1.75 -1.19
C THR A 66 -7.60 0.59 -1.14
N VAL A 67 -6.35 0.86 -0.77
CA VAL A 67 -5.32 -0.16 -0.57
C VAL A 67 -5.77 -1.17 0.49
N GLU A 68 -6.22 -0.68 1.66
CA GLU A 68 -6.67 -1.52 2.79
C GLU A 68 -7.85 -2.41 2.39
N ASN A 69 -8.87 -1.86 1.74
CA ASN A 69 -10.03 -2.62 1.30
C ASN A 69 -9.66 -3.73 0.30
N ALA A 70 -8.75 -3.45 -0.64
CA ALA A 70 -8.30 -4.44 -1.62
C ALA A 70 -7.49 -5.57 -0.97
N ILE A 71 -6.70 -5.25 0.07
CA ILE A 71 -5.98 -6.24 0.86
C ILE A 71 -6.96 -7.08 1.67
N ARG A 72 -7.86 -6.44 2.39
CA ARG A 72 -8.83 -7.07 3.28
C ARG A 72 -9.70 -8.08 2.56
N GLU A 73 -10.23 -7.71 1.40
CA GLU A 73 -11.08 -8.57 0.58
C GLU A 73 -10.39 -9.93 0.33
N ILE A 74 -9.15 -9.92 -0.11
CA ILE A 74 -8.38 -11.13 -0.45
C ILE A 74 -7.97 -11.92 0.81
N ILE A 75 -7.54 -11.24 1.87
CA ILE A 75 -7.15 -11.86 3.14
C ILE A 75 -8.34 -12.57 3.79
N GLU A 76 -9.53 -11.93 3.79
CA GLU A 76 -10.75 -12.52 4.35
C GLU A 76 -11.33 -13.64 3.47
N GLU A 77 -11.18 -13.57 2.14
CA GLU A 77 -11.52 -14.68 1.22
C GLU A 77 -10.65 -15.92 1.48
N GLU A 78 -9.39 -15.72 1.88
CA GLU A 78 -8.50 -16.81 2.30
C GLU A 78 -8.93 -17.45 3.65
N GLY A 79 -9.84 -16.80 4.38
CA GLY A 79 -10.33 -17.22 5.70
C GLY A 79 -9.46 -16.71 6.85
N TRP A 80 -8.58 -15.73 6.60
CA TRP A 80 -7.72 -15.10 7.59
C TRP A 80 -8.38 -13.84 8.18
N THR A 81 -7.79 -13.30 9.23
CA THR A 81 -8.32 -12.09 9.89
C THR A 81 -7.36 -10.93 9.72
N MET A 82 -7.90 -9.74 9.43
CA MET A 82 -7.11 -8.51 9.36
C MET A 82 -7.61 -7.46 10.35
N ILE A 83 -6.71 -6.92 11.17
CA ILE A 83 -6.96 -5.80 12.07
C ILE A 83 -6.31 -4.53 11.54
N THR A 84 -7.02 -3.42 11.59
CA THR A 84 -6.52 -2.12 11.11
C THR A 84 -6.37 -1.16 12.28
N LYS A 85 -5.24 -0.46 12.37
CA LYS A 85 -4.98 0.64 13.30
C LYS A 85 -4.70 1.92 12.51
N ASP A 86 -5.39 2.99 12.88
CA ASP A 86 -5.23 4.32 12.26
C ASP A 86 -4.39 5.23 13.17
N PRO A 87 -3.19 5.64 12.76
CA PRO A 87 -2.36 6.59 13.51
C PRO A 87 -2.75 8.06 13.29
N GLY A 88 -3.55 8.38 12.26
CA GLY A 88 -3.98 9.75 11.97
C GLY A 88 -2.82 10.73 11.85
N THR A 89 -1.76 10.40 11.11
CA THR A 89 -0.52 11.18 10.92
C THR A 89 0.39 11.32 12.16
N ASP A 90 0.11 10.62 13.27
CA ASP A 90 0.93 10.63 14.49
C ASP A 90 1.89 9.43 14.52
N SER A 91 3.21 9.66 14.29
CA SER A 91 4.24 8.62 14.28
C SER A 91 4.36 7.91 15.64
N LYS A 92 4.11 8.61 16.77
CA LYS A 92 4.16 8.01 18.10
C LYS A 92 2.94 7.14 18.37
N LEU A 93 1.79 7.51 17.84
CA LEU A 93 0.61 6.65 17.90
C LEU A 93 0.81 5.41 17.04
N GLN A 94 1.42 5.52 15.85
CA GLN A 94 1.75 4.37 15.01
C GLN A 94 2.70 3.40 15.73
N GLU A 95 3.76 3.89 16.35
CA GLU A 95 4.69 3.09 17.17
C GLU A 95 3.95 2.29 18.25
N LYS A 96 3.07 2.97 19.01
CA LYS A 96 2.25 2.33 20.04
C LYS A 96 1.29 1.27 19.47
N GLN A 97 0.64 1.58 18.35
CA GLN A 97 -0.30 0.68 17.69
C GLN A 97 0.39 -0.57 17.13
N ILE A 98 1.63 -0.43 16.62
CA ILE A 98 2.43 -1.58 16.19
C ILE A 98 2.77 -2.48 17.39
N GLN A 99 3.12 -1.90 18.55
CA GLN A 99 3.33 -2.70 19.76
C GLN A 99 2.05 -3.42 20.21
N GLU A 100 0.89 -2.76 20.13
CA GLU A 100 -0.41 -3.40 20.40
C GLU A 100 -0.68 -4.59 19.46
N MET A 101 -0.36 -4.47 18.15
CA MET A 101 -0.48 -5.58 17.20
C MET A 101 0.43 -6.76 17.56
N ILE A 102 1.68 -6.48 17.98
CA ILE A 102 2.59 -7.51 18.46
C ILE A 102 2.00 -8.22 19.69
N ASP A 103 1.45 -7.47 20.64
CA ASP A 103 0.84 -8.02 21.86
C ASP A 103 -0.45 -8.83 21.55
N GLU A 104 -1.18 -8.47 20.48
CA GLU A 104 -2.34 -9.20 19.95
C GLU A 104 -1.93 -10.48 19.20
N GLY A 105 -0.63 -10.67 18.90
CA GLY A 105 -0.08 -11.88 18.28
C GLY A 105 -0.29 -11.95 16.78
N VAL A 106 -0.13 -10.83 16.06
CA VAL A 106 -0.18 -10.82 14.61
C VAL A 106 0.97 -11.63 13.99
N ASP A 107 0.70 -12.34 12.91
CA ASP A 107 1.69 -13.12 12.16
C ASP A 107 2.47 -12.27 11.16
N ALA A 108 1.80 -11.25 10.62
CA ALA A 108 2.39 -10.26 9.72
C ALA A 108 1.82 -8.86 9.97
N VAL A 109 2.62 -7.83 9.69
CA VAL A 109 2.18 -6.44 9.67
C VAL A 109 2.45 -5.86 8.28
N ILE A 110 1.39 -5.34 7.67
CA ILE A 110 1.43 -4.53 6.46
C ILE A 110 1.44 -3.07 6.89
N LEU A 111 2.48 -2.32 6.55
CA LEU A 111 2.62 -0.95 7.03
C LEU A 111 3.07 0.03 5.94
N SER A 112 2.49 1.26 5.99
CA SER A 112 3.03 2.47 5.37
C SER A 112 3.39 3.45 6.48
N PRO A 113 4.66 3.86 6.63
CA PRO A 113 5.11 4.62 7.80
C PRO A 113 4.62 6.07 7.76
N VAL A 114 4.15 6.60 8.88
CA VAL A 114 3.87 8.03 9.06
C VAL A 114 5.17 8.84 8.92
N ASN A 115 6.27 8.31 9.46
CA ASN A 115 7.61 8.87 9.29
C ASN A 115 8.57 7.74 8.90
N TRP A 116 9.05 7.81 7.66
CA TRP A 116 9.90 6.78 7.04
C TRP A 116 11.25 6.58 7.73
N ASP A 117 11.78 7.62 8.39
CA ASP A 117 13.07 7.60 9.07
C ASP A 117 12.94 7.17 10.55
N GLU A 118 11.83 7.54 11.22
CA GLU A 118 11.62 7.26 12.65
C GLU A 118 11.01 5.90 12.96
N ILE A 119 10.51 5.16 11.97
CA ILE A 119 9.82 3.87 12.16
C ILE A 119 10.74 2.71 12.58
N THR A 120 12.05 2.84 12.40
CA THR A 120 13.04 1.77 12.62
C THR A 120 12.90 1.02 13.96
N PRO A 121 12.64 1.66 15.11
CA PRO A 121 12.44 0.93 16.38
C PRO A 121 11.24 -0.03 16.33
N SER A 122 10.15 0.35 15.65
CA SER A 122 8.99 -0.52 15.46
C SER A 122 9.29 -1.71 14.54
N LEU A 123 10.09 -1.49 13.48
CA LEU A 123 10.54 -2.58 12.60
C LEU A 123 11.39 -3.59 13.35
N GLN A 124 12.29 -3.10 14.23
CA GLN A 124 13.10 -3.97 15.09
C GLN A 124 12.21 -4.78 16.04
N ALA A 125 11.22 -4.15 16.68
CA ALA A 125 10.30 -4.83 17.60
C ALA A 125 9.49 -5.93 16.91
N LEU A 126 8.97 -5.67 15.69
CA LEU A 126 8.29 -6.67 14.85
C LEU A 126 9.21 -7.85 14.54
N LYS A 127 10.44 -7.58 14.12
CA LYS A 127 11.43 -8.61 13.79
C LYS A 127 11.80 -9.46 15.00
N ASP A 128 12.01 -8.84 16.17
CA ASP A 128 12.33 -9.52 17.42
C ASP A 128 11.16 -10.42 17.89
N ALA A 129 9.93 -10.02 17.60
CA ALA A 129 8.72 -10.82 17.84
C ALA A 129 8.49 -11.94 16.79
N GLY A 130 9.27 -11.97 15.70
CA GLY A 130 9.13 -12.95 14.62
C GLY A 130 7.98 -12.63 13.65
N VAL A 131 7.42 -11.43 13.71
CA VAL A 131 6.34 -10.95 12.84
C VAL A 131 6.89 -10.61 11.47
N LYS A 132 6.20 -11.03 10.40
CA LYS A 132 6.56 -10.68 9.03
C LYS A 132 6.24 -9.22 8.75
N ILE A 133 7.11 -8.53 8.00
CA ILE A 133 6.99 -7.10 7.71
C ILE A 133 6.83 -6.88 6.22
N ILE A 134 5.63 -6.42 5.83
CA ILE A 134 5.32 -6.02 4.45
C ILE A 134 5.19 -4.50 4.43
N ASN A 135 6.12 -3.83 3.75
CA ASN A 135 6.06 -2.39 3.59
C ASN A 135 5.30 -2.03 2.31
N VAL A 136 4.29 -1.18 2.41
CA VAL A 136 3.44 -0.76 1.29
C VAL A 136 3.53 0.76 1.06
N ASP A 137 3.49 1.19 -0.20
CA ASP A 137 3.48 2.59 -0.66
C ASP A 137 4.77 3.37 -0.31
N THR A 138 4.85 3.98 0.87
CA THR A 138 6.02 4.74 1.33
C THR A 138 7.09 3.81 1.90
N GLN A 139 8.26 3.76 1.26
CA GLN A 139 9.38 2.95 1.75
C GLN A 139 9.90 3.45 3.08
N VAL A 140 10.20 2.50 3.98
CA VAL A 140 10.95 2.78 5.20
C VAL A 140 12.43 3.00 4.89
N LYS A 141 13.18 3.68 5.76
CA LYS A 141 14.60 3.93 5.55
C LYS A 141 15.43 2.65 5.59
N GLU A 142 15.16 1.80 6.55
CA GLU A 142 15.93 0.58 6.81
C GLU A 142 15.23 -0.64 6.17
N MET A 143 15.32 -0.75 4.85
CA MET A 143 14.69 -1.82 4.06
C MET A 143 15.18 -3.23 4.41
N ASP A 144 16.32 -3.37 5.10
CA ASP A 144 16.84 -4.67 5.57
C ASP A 144 15.93 -5.35 6.62
N TYR A 145 15.03 -4.60 7.26
CA TYR A 145 14.01 -5.17 8.16
C TYR A 145 12.80 -5.74 7.42
N VAL A 146 12.56 -5.31 6.18
CA VAL A 146 11.36 -5.60 5.42
C VAL A 146 11.49 -6.94 4.69
N ASP A 147 10.47 -7.81 4.85
CA ASP A 147 10.40 -9.09 4.14
C ASP A 147 9.92 -8.88 2.69
N ALA A 148 8.98 -7.95 2.45
CA ALA A 148 8.57 -7.55 1.10
C ALA A 148 8.13 -6.08 1.04
N TYR A 149 8.31 -5.45 -0.13
CA TYR A 149 7.85 -4.10 -0.45
C TYR A 149 6.96 -4.11 -1.70
N ILE A 150 5.83 -3.42 -1.62
CA ILE A 150 4.92 -3.21 -2.75
C ILE A 150 4.55 -1.72 -2.82
N GLY A 151 4.80 -1.07 -3.96
CA GLY A 151 4.49 0.34 -4.15
C GLY A 151 4.57 0.77 -5.60
N SER A 152 4.60 2.08 -5.84
CA SER A 152 4.74 2.66 -7.18
C SER A 152 6.16 3.17 -7.42
N ASP A 153 6.54 3.31 -8.69
CA ASP A 153 7.75 4.04 -9.07
C ASP A 153 7.55 5.55 -8.85
N ASN A 154 7.71 5.98 -7.59
CA ASN A 154 7.49 7.35 -7.17
C ASN A 154 8.43 8.35 -7.86
N ARG A 155 9.67 7.95 -8.14
CA ARG A 155 10.61 8.82 -8.88
C ARG A 155 10.14 9.06 -10.31
N LYS A 156 9.65 8.01 -10.99
CA LYS A 156 9.05 8.12 -12.32
C LYS A 156 7.77 8.96 -12.29
N ALA A 157 6.96 8.85 -11.24
CA ALA A 157 5.75 9.66 -11.08
C ALA A 157 6.05 11.16 -11.07
N GLY A 158 7.07 11.58 -10.33
CA GLY A 158 7.53 12.97 -10.36
C GLY A 158 8.13 13.37 -11.72
N TYR A 159 8.98 12.50 -12.28
CA TYR A 159 9.66 12.75 -13.53
C TYR A 159 8.69 13.06 -14.69
N ILE A 160 7.62 12.25 -14.85
CA ILE A 160 6.62 12.48 -15.91
C ILE A 160 5.82 13.79 -15.72
N CYS A 161 5.66 14.27 -14.48
CA CYS A 161 5.09 15.60 -14.23
C CYS A 161 6.03 16.73 -14.69
N GLY A 162 7.33 16.56 -14.46
CA GLY A 162 8.35 17.50 -14.94
C GLY A 162 8.47 17.53 -16.46
N GLU A 163 8.43 16.36 -17.13
CA GLU A 163 8.42 16.27 -18.61
C GLU A 163 7.21 17.01 -19.21
N ASP A 164 6.01 16.85 -18.64
CA ASP A 164 4.81 17.55 -19.09
C ASP A 164 4.90 19.05 -18.84
N LEU A 165 5.48 19.48 -17.70
CA LEU A 165 5.71 20.90 -17.41
C LEU A 165 6.64 21.56 -18.43
N ILE A 166 7.75 20.91 -18.81
CA ILE A 166 8.68 21.42 -19.84
C ILE A 166 7.95 21.68 -21.16
N GLN A 167 7.06 20.75 -21.55
CA GLN A 167 6.28 20.90 -22.77
C GLN A 167 5.28 22.06 -22.69
N LYS A 168 4.67 22.30 -21.53
CA LYS A 168 3.68 23.37 -21.31
C LYS A 168 4.29 24.74 -21.05
N CYS A 169 5.52 24.76 -20.51
CA CYS A 169 6.29 25.99 -20.21
C CYS A 169 7.68 25.93 -20.87
N PRO A 170 7.76 25.94 -22.22
CA PRO A 170 9.04 25.83 -22.94
C PRO A 170 10.02 26.99 -22.66
N ASP A 171 9.51 28.11 -22.19
CA ASP A 171 10.34 29.28 -21.82
C ASP A 171 10.91 29.17 -20.39
N GLY A 172 10.64 28.08 -19.66
CA GLY A 172 11.00 27.91 -18.26
C GLY A 172 10.16 28.79 -17.34
N GLY A 173 10.62 28.99 -16.10
CA GLY A 173 9.93 29.88 -15.17
C GLY A 173 10.17 29.58 -13.70
N LYS A 174 9.50 30.36 -12.85
CA LYS A 174 9.50 30.16 -11.41
C LYS A 174 8.44 29.17 -11.00
N ILE A 175 8.79 28.29 -10.09
CA ILE A 175 7.90 27.23 -9.59
C ILE A 175 7.96 27.16 -8.08
N ALA A 176 6.95 26.55 -7.47
CA ALA A 176 6.95 26.17 -6.07
C ALA A 176 6.69 24.67 -5.89
N ILE A 177 7.02 24.16 -4.71
CA ILE A 177 6.85 22.75 -4.36
C ILE A 177 6.10 22.65 -3.05
N LEU A 178 5.06 21.81 -3.02
CA LEU A 178 4.39 21.38 -1.80
C LEU A 178 4.80 19.94 -1.49
N GLU A 179 5.49 19.75 -0.39
CA GLU A 179 6.16 18.49 -0.04
C GLU A 179 5.79 17.96 1.35
N CYS A 180 6.22 16.76 1.67
CA CYS A 180 6.14 16.15 2.99
C CYS A 180 7.41 15.31 3.25
N PRO A 181 8.45 15.86 3.86
CA PRO A 181 9.74 15.20 4.03
C PRO A 181 9.71 13.93 4.88
N THR A 182 8.66 13.74 5.69
CA THR A 182 8.45 12.52 6.49
C THR A 182 7.93 11.33 5.68
N GLN A 183 7.57 11.54 4.39
CA GLN A 183 7.07 10.51 3.48
C GLN A 183 8.06 10.32 2.33
N ASN A 184 8.78 9.18 2.31
CA ASN A 184 9.78 8.90 1.26
C ASN A 184 9.17 8.88 -0.14
N SER A 185 7.94 8.40 -0.30
CA SER A 185 7.23 8.41 -1.58
C SER A 185 7.13 9.83 -2.15
N ILE A 186 6.81 10.83 -1.31
CA ILE A 186 6.78 12.24 -1.74
C ILE A 186 8.19 12.76 -2.04
N ASN A 187 9.20 12.40 -1.23
CA ASN A 187 10.59 12.79 -1.49
C ASN A 187 11.06 12.31 -2.86
N ASP A 188 10.75 11.06 -3.22
CA ASP A 188 11.11 10.48 -4.52
C ASP A 188 10.37 11.16 -5.67
N ARG A 189 9.07 11.49 -5.50
CA ARG A 189 8.29 12.24 -6.49
C ARG A 189 8.91 13.62 -6.76
N ILE A 190 9.24 14.35 -5.70
CA ILE A 190 9.88 15.67 -5.85
C ILE A 190 11.26 15.55 -6.49
N THR A 191 12.05 14.55 -6.09
CA THR A 191 13.36 14.28 -6.69
C THR A 191 13.24 14.02 -8.19
N GLY A 192 12.33 13.11 -8.60
CA GLY A 192 12.11 12.82 -10.03
C GLY A 192 11.62 14.03 -10.82
N PHE A 193 10.76 14.84 -10.24
CA PHE A 193 10.30 16.08 -10.86
C PHE A 193 11.47 17.08 -11.07
N GLU A 194 12.31 17.28 -10.06
CA GLU A 194 13.46 18.16 -10.15
C GLU A 194 14.50 17.67 -11.16
N GLU A 195 14.69 16.35 -11.27
CA GLU A 195 15.55 15.77 -12.30
C GLU A 195 15.03 16.10 -13.70
N ALA A 196 13.73 15.91 -13.95
CA ALA A 196 13.15 16.22 -15.25
C ALA A 196 13.31 17.70 -15.61
N ILE A 197 12.95 18.62 -14.71
CA ILE A 197 13.04 20.06 -15.00
C ILE A 197 14.47 20.58 -15.11
N ALA A 198 15.46 19.86 -14.56
CA ALA A 198 16.87 20.19 -14.74
C ALA A 198 17.35 19.94 -16.18
N GLU A 199 16.64 19.17 -16.98
CA GLU A 199 16.93 18.91 -18.40
C GLU A 199 16.38 20.02 -19.33
N ALA A 200 15.56 20.96 -18.82
CA ALA A 200 14.97 22.00 -19.62
C ALA A 200 16.00 23.03 -20.11
N GLU A 201 15.97 23.39 -21.41
CA GLU A 201 16.90 24.37 -22.01
C GLU A 201 16.82 25.76 -21.35
N ASN A 202 15.59 26.19 -21.02
CA ASN A 202 15.34 27.50 -20.42
C ASN A 202 15.17 27.47 -18.91
N GLY A 203 15.47 26.36 -18.26
CA GLY A 203 15.55 26.21 -16.83
C GLY A 203 14.30 26.66 -16.03
N PHE A 204 14.13 25.99 -14.89
CA PHE A 204 13.12 26.36 -13.89
C PHE A 204 13.82 26.77 -12.59
N GLU A 205 13.26 27.76 -11.88
CA GLU A 205 13.73 28.20 -10.57
C GLU A 205 12.72 27.78 -9.50
N VAL A 206 13.11 26.94 -8.57
CA VAL A 206 12.30 26.65 -7.37
C VAL A 206 12.43 27.84 -6.42
N VAL A 207 11.42 28.68 -6.36
CA VAL A 207 11.45 29.91 -5.54
C VAL A 207 10.94 29.69 -4.12
N ASP A 208 10.13 28.68 -3.89
CA ASP A 208 9.63 28.37 -2.56
C ASP A 208 9.28 26.88 -2.42
N ARG A 209 9.33 26.40 -1.17
CA ARG A 209 8.94 25.03 -0.76
C ARG A 209 8.17 25.09 0.55
N ALA A 210 7.19 24.23 0.70
CA ALA A 210 6.46 24.14 1.95
C ALA A 210 6.21 22.67 2.35
N ASP A 211 6.62 22.32 3.57
CA ASP A 211 6.19 21.09 4.22
C ASP A 211 4.73 21.21 4.64
N THR A 212 3.89 20.39 4.03
CA THR A 212 2.45 20.36 4.23
C THR A 212 1.98 19.17 5.05
N GLY A 213 2.89 18.27 5.47
CA GLY A 213 2.56 17.03 6.14
C GLY A 213 1.70 16.07 5.30
N GLY A 214 1.55 16.33 3.99
CA GLY A 214 0.66 15.55 3.13
C GLY A 214 -0.82 15.95 3.21
N GLU A 215 -1.19 17.03 3.92
CA GLU A 215 -2.55 17.39 4.28
C GLU A 215 -3.10 18.54 3.44
N PHE A 216 -4.40 18.45 3.07
CA PHE A 216 -5.09 19.45 2.25
C PHE A 216 -5.10 20.85 2.86
N GLU A 217 -5.45 20.97 4.15
CA GLU A 217 -5.58 22.27 4.82
C GLU A 217 -4.25 23.00 4.90
N ARG A 218 -3.17 22.28 5.21
CA ARG A 218 -1.81 22.84 5.25
C ARG A 218 -1.33 23.24 3.85
N ALA A 219 -1.66 22.44 2.83
CA ALA A 219 -1.35 22.78 1.44
C ALA A 219 -2.09 24.04 0.97
N LEU A 220 -3.37 24.18 1.31
CA LEU A 220 -4.16 25.38 1.00
C LEU A 220 -3.54 26.64 1.61
N GLU A 221 -3.16 26.58 2.88
CA GLU A 221 -2.53 27.74 3.57
C GLU A 221 -1.15 28.06 2.99
N ALA A 222 -0.32 27.03 2.77
CA ALA A 222 1.01 27.20 2.19
C ALA A 222 0.94 27.80 0.77
N ALA A 223 0.10 27.23 -0.10
CA ALA A 223 -0.09 27.71 -1.45
C ALA A 223 -0.60 29.15 -1.46
N ARG A 224 -1.56 29.50 -0.58
CA ARG A 224 -2.05 30.87 -0.48
C ARG A 224 -0.93 31.89 -0.16
N LYS A 225 -0.03 31.50 0.76
CA LYS A 225 1.13 32.34 1.14
C LYS A 225 2.11 32.45 -0.03
N ILE A 226 2.51 31.30 -0.61
CA ILE A 226 3.45 31.24 -1.74
C ILE A 226 2.95 32.14 -2.90
N LEU A 227 1.67 32.00 -3.29
CA LEU A 227 1.07 32.73 -4.39
C LEU A 227 0.97 34.26 -4.12
N MET A 228 0.92 34.68 -2.86
CA MET A 228 0.98 36.10 -2.48
C MET A 228 2.41 36.66 -2.55
N GLU A 229 3.40 35.87 -2.15
CA GLU A 229 4.81 36.25 -2.11
C GLU A 229 5.47 36.16 -3.51
N HIS A 230 5.01 35.18 -4.32
CA HIS A 230 5.53 34.90 -5.67
C HIS A 230 4.40 34.89 -6.73
N PRO A 231 3.79 36.06 -7.04
CA PRO A 231 2.65 36.10 -7.97
C PRO A 231 3.00 35.80 -9.43
N ASP A 232 4.29 35.65 -9.73
CA ASP A 232 4.84 35.37 -11.06
C ASP A 232 5.25 33.89 -11.25
N ILE A 233 4.93 33.00 -10.30
CA ILE A 233 5.18 31.56 -10.50
C ILE A 233 4.29 30.99 -11.60
N CYS A 234 4.85 30.11 -12.41
CA CYS A 234 4.13 29.45 -13.51
C CYS A 234 3.54 28.07 -13.10
N ALA A 235 4.16 27.39 -12.12
CA ALA A 235 3.68 26.08 -11.70
C ALA A 235 3.89 25.79 -10.21
N ILE A 236 3.10 24.84 -9.71
CA ILE A 236 3.30 24.20 -8.40
C ILE A 236 3.34 22.69 -8.61
N MET A 237 4.42 22.04 -8.18
CA MET A 237 4.46 20.59 -8.01
C MET A 237 3.98 20.22 -6.61
N CYS A 238 3.02 19.31 -6.54
CA CYS A 238 2.45 18.83 -5.30
C CYS A 238 2.78 17.34 -5.12
N GLY A 239 3.23 16.95 -3.93
CA GLY A 239 3.64 15.58 -3.64
C GLY A 239 2.53 14.54 -3.77
N ASN A 240 1.25 14.98 -3.67
CA ASN A 240 0.07 14.16 -3.92
C ASN A 240 -1.13 14.98 -4.40
N ASP A 241 -2.24 14.30 -4.70
CA ASP A 241 -3.45 14.94 -5.22
C ASP A 241 -4.19 15.80 -4.19
N GLN A 242 -4.12 15.46 -2.90
CA GLN A 242 -4.73 16.29 -1.84
C GLN A 242 -4.05 17.66 -1.77
N LEU A 243 -2.72 17.70 -1.90
CA LEU A 243 -1.96 18.95 -1.96
C LEU A 243 -2.30 19.73 -3.22
N ALA A 244 -2.47 19.05 -4.36
CA ALA A 244 -2.83 19.69 -5.63
C ALA A 244 -4.23 20.35 -5.58
N VAL A 245 -5.20 19.71 -4.95
CA VAL A 245 -6.53 20.29 -4.73
C VAL A 245 -6.47 21.47 -3.77
N GLY A 246 -5.63 21.41 -2.74
CA GLY A 246 -5.35 22.53 -1.83
C GLY A 246 -4.74 23.72 -2.56
N ALA A 247 -3.69 23.51 -3.35
CA ALA A 247 -3.04 24.53 -4.17
C ALA A 247 -4.00 25.17 -5.18
N LYS A 248 -4.81 24.35 -5.86
CA LYS A 248 -5.85 24.83 -6.77
C LYS A 248 -6.89 25.70 -6.07
N THR A 249 -7.31 25.31 -4.88
CA THR A 249 -8.27 26.10 -4.08
C THR A 249 -7.70 27.48 -3.76
N ALA A 250 -6.43 27.55 -3.39
CA ALA A 250 -5.73 28.81 -3.17
C ALA A 250 -5.65 29.67 -4.44
N ALA A 251 -5.30 29.04 -5.57
CA ALA A 251 -5.19 29.73 -6.87
C ALA A 251 -6.54 30.31 -7.32
N ASN A 252 -7.64 29.58 -7.15
CA ASN A 252 -8.99 30.06 -7.46
C ASN A 252 -9.38 31.31 -6.66
N VAL A 253 -9.06 31.35 -5.36
CA VAL A 253 -9.33 32.51 -4.51
C VAL A 253 -8.57 33.76 -5.02
N GLN A 254 -7.36 33.55 -5.55
CA GLN A 254 -6.50 34.62 -6.06
C GLN A 254 -6.69 34.91 -7.56
N LYS A 255 -7.57 34.15 -8.24
CA LYS A 255 -7.88 34.27 -9.68
C LYS A 255 -6.64 34.09 -10.58
N LEU A 256 -5.82 33.12 -10.26
CA LEU A 256 -4.61 32.78 -11.02
C LEU A 256 -4.91 31.68 -12.05
N ASP A 257 -5.61 32.04 -13.12
CA ASP A 257 -6.12 31.09 -14.11
C ASP A 257 -5.03 30.44 -14.98
N ARG A 258 -3.81 30.97 -14.98
CA ARG A 258 -2.68 30.48 -15.79
C ARG A 258 -1.70 29.58 -15.02
N LEU A 259 -1.91 29.42 -13.72
CA LEU A 259 -1.06 28.59 -12.90
C LEU A 259 -1.22 27.12 -13.33
N ILE A 260 -0.10 26.41 -13.43
CA ILE A 260 -0.05 25.00 -13.74
C ILE A 260 0.18 24.22 -12.43
N ILE A 261 -0.65 23.21 -12.14
CA ILE A 261 -0.55 22.43 -10.92
C ILE A 261 -0.48 20.95 -11.28
N TYR A 262 0.47 20.23 -10.69
CA TYR A 262 0.58 18.78 -10.77
C TYR A 262 0.33 18.13 -9.43
N GLY A 263 -0.32 16.96 -9.46
CA GLY A 263 -0.47 16.04 -8.35
C GLY A 263 0.10 14.67 -8.69
N VAL A 264 0.01 13.77 -7.74
CA VAL A 264 0.27 12.34 -7.90
C VAL A 264 -0.83 11.60 -7.14
N ASP A 265 -1.31 10.53 -7.65
CA ASP A 265 -2.18 9.44 -7.20
C ASP A 265 -3.21 9.04 -8.25
N GLY A 266 -3.75 9.99 -9.06
CA GLY A 266 -4.84 9.73 -10.00
C GLY A 266 -6.21 9.59 -9.30
N SER A 267 -6.41 10.31 -8.21
CA SER A 267 -7.61 10.23 -7.38
C SER A 267 -8.89 10.59 -8.12
N PRO A 268 -10.05 10.06 -7.71
CA PRO A 268 -11.34 10.45 -8.29
C PRO A 268 -11.57 11.97 -8.25
N ASP A 269 -11.12 12.65 -7.21
CA ASP A 269 -11.34 14.08 -7.06
C ASP A 269 -10.48 14.91 -8.03
N ILE A 270 -9.22 14.55 -8.23
CA ILE A 270 -8.38 15.20 -9.24
C ILE A 270 -8.91 14.97 -10.66
N LYS A 271 -9.42 13.75 -10.94
CA LYS A 271 -10.02 13.43 -12.24
C LYS A 271 -11.28 14.24 -12.52
N LYS A 272 -12.11 14.49 -11.50
CA LYS A 272 -13.27 15.42 -11.62
C LYS A 272 -12.82 16.84 -11.91
N GLU A 273 -11.71 17.28 -11.30
CA GLU A 273 -11.14 18.61 -11.58
C GLU A 273 -10.61 18.71 -13.02
N LEU A 274 -9.89 17.71 -13.50
CA LEU A 274 -9.37 17.65 -14.89
C LEU A 274 -10.46 17.77 -15.95
N LYS A 275 -11.70 17.32 -15.68
CA LYS A 275 -12.85 17.44 -16.60
C LYS A 275 -13.42 18.87 -16.70
N LYS A 276 -13.11 19.76 -15.77
CA LYS A 276 -13.62 21.14 -15.81
C LYS A 276 -12.95 21.92 -16.94
N SER A 277 -13.72 22.85 -17.57
CA SER A 277 -13.23 23.66 -18.67
C SER A 277 -12.13 24.63 -18.25
N GLU A 278 -12.29 25.21 -17.07
CA GLU A 278 -11.33 26.12 -16.43
C GLU A 278 -10.70 25.39 -15.25
N ASN A 279 -9.42 25.09 -15.36
CA ASN A 279 -8.74 24.27 -14.38
C ASN A 279 -7.23 24.52 -14.42
N GLN A 280 -6.64 24.76 -13.27
CA GLN A 280 -5.21 24.92 -13.10
C GLN A 280 -4.46 23.59 -13.01
N ILE A 281 -5.16 22.47 -12.72
CA ILE A 281 -4.53 21.16 -12.66
C ILE A 281 -4.23 20.70 -14.08
N ALA A 282 -2.95 20.53 -14.38
CA ALA A 282 -2.47 20.09 -15.68
C ALA A 282 -2.50 18.55 -15.81
N GLY A 283 -2.25 17.87 -14.71
CA GLY A 283 -2.23 16.43 -14.66
C GLY A 283 -1.93 15.87 -13.27
N THR A 284 -2.06 14.56 -13.17
CA THR A 284 -1.65 13.77 -12.02
C THR A 284 -0.95 12.51 -12.51
N ALA A 285 0.18 12.18 -11.90
CA ALA A 285 0.81 10.89 -12.13
C ALA A 285 0.03 9.82 -11.35
N ALA A 286 -0.74 9.01 -12.07
CA ALA A 286 -1.65 8.05 -11.46
C ALA A 286 -0.94 6.83 -10.93
N GLN A 287 -1.36 6.37 -9.75
CA GLN A 287 -1.02 5.10 -9.12
C GLN A 287 -2.21 4.14 -9.23
N SER A 288 -1.98 2.86 -8.97
CA SER A 288 -3.02 1.82 -8.96
C SER A 288 -3.21 1.23 -7.55
N PRO A 289 -3.87 1.95 -6.61
CA PRO A 289 -4.00 1.48 -5.23
C PRO A 289 -4.73 0.14 -5.10
N ILE A 290 -5.63 -0.17 -6.03
CA ILE A 290 -6.31 -1.47 -6.09
C ILE A 290 -5.31 -2.59 -6.41
N ASN A 291 -4.44 -2.40 -7.42
CA ASN A 291 -3.44 -3.41 -7.77
C ASN A 291 -2.38 -3.54 -6.68
N ILE A 292 -1.92 -2.41 -6.11
CA ILE A 292 -1.00 -2.41 -4.97
C ILE A 292 -1.60 -3.23 -3.82
N GLY A 293 -2.87 -3.03 -3.48
CA GLY A 293 -3.54 -3.81 -2.43
C GLY A 293 -3.63 -5.29 -2.76
N LYS A 294 -3.99 -5.65 -3.99
CA LYS A 294 -4.08 -7.06 -4.44
C LYS A 294 -2.72 -7.75 -4.40
N GLU A 295 -1.68 -7.09 -4.90
CA GLU A 295 -0.31 -7.63 -4.90
C GLU A 295 0.23 -7.76 -3.47
N THR A 296 -0.06 -6.79 -2.60
CA THR A 296 0.28 -6.85 -1.18
C THR A 296 -0.37 -8.04 -0.50
N ALA A 297 -1.66 -8.30 -0.75
CA ALA A 297 -2.36 -9.45 -0.19
C ALA A 297 -1.79 -10.78 -0.71
N ALA A 298 -1.57 -10.90 -2.03
CA ALA A 298 -0.99 -12.09 -2.64
C ALA A 298 0.41 -12.39 -2.08
N THR A 299 1.27 -11.37 -2.00
CA THR A 299 2.61 -11.47 -1.43
C THR A 299 2.56 -11.90 0.04
N THR A 300 1.65 -11.33 0.85
CA THR A 300 1.47 -11.68 2.26
C THR A 300 1.05 -13.15 2.42
N ILE A 301 0.10 -13.60 1.60
CA ILE A 301 -0.40 -14.98 1.61
C ILE A 301 0.72 -15.96 1.23
N ASN A 302 1.42 -15.73 0.13
CA ASN A 302 2.51 -16.57 -0.33
C ASN A 302 3.62 -16.67 0.74
N MET A 303 3.99 -15.54 1.33
CA MET A 303 5.00 -15.45 2.38
C MET A 303 4.64 -16.31 3.60
N LEU A 304 3.40 -16.21 4.10
CA LEU A 304 2.95 -16.94 5.28
C LEU A 304 2.75 -18.44 5.02
N LYS A 305 2.39 -18.81 3.79
CA LYS A 305 2.33 -20.22 3.35
C LYS A 305 3.71 -20.81 3.02
N GLY A 306 4.78 -20.00 3.04
CA GLY A 306 6.13 -20.43 2.66
C GLY A 306 6.29 -20.68 1.16
N GLU A 307 5.45 -20.06 0.35
CA GLU A 307 5.52 -20.07 -1.11
C GLU A 307 6.46 -18.98 -1.64
N GLU A 308 6.81 -19.05 -2.94
CA GLU A 308 7.66 -18.04 -3.57
C GLU A 308 6.92 -16.72 -3.75
N TYR A 309 7.59 -15.59 -3.50
CA TYR A 309 7.09 -14.23 -3.73
C TYR A 309 8.23 -13.29 -4.15
N GLU A 310 7.88 -12.20 -4.84
CA GLU A 310 8.83 -11.15 -5.17
C GLU A 310 9.10 -10.26 -3.94
N LYS A 311 10.39 -9.96 -3.70
CA LYS A 311 10.79 -9.14 -2.54
C LYS A 311 10.41 -7.66 -2.71
N GLU A 312 10.44 -7.15 -3.93
CA GLU A 312 10.12 -5.77 -4.26
C GLU A 312 9.28 -5.74 -5.54
N THR A 313 8.10 -5.14 -5.47
CA THR A 313 7.18 -4.95 -6.59
C THR A 313 6.85 -3.47 -6.77
N TYR A 314 7.01 -2.98 -7.99
CA TYR A 314 6.72 -1.61 -8.36
C TYR A 314 5.62 -1.58 -9.43
N GLU A 315 4.45 -1.05 -9.08
CA GLU A 315 3.37 -0.77 -10.01
C GLU A 315 3.73 0.41 -10.92
N GLU A 316 3.38 0.28 -12.20
CA GLU A 316 3.63 1.34 -13.18
C GLU A 316 2.79 2.59 -12.87
N VAL A 317 3.39 3.75 -13.15
CA VAL A 317 2.73 5.06 -13.05
C VAL A 317 2.58 5.68 -14.45
N PHE A 318 1.50 6.44 -14.63
CA PHE A 318 1.23 7.10 -15.92
C PHE A 318 0.50 8.43 -15.72
N MET A 319 0.65 9.34 -16.68
CA MET A 319 0.01 10.64 -16.62
C MET A 319 -1.48 10.56 -16.96
N ILE A 320 -2.33 11.04 -16.07
CA ILE A 320 -3.72 11.42 -16.36
C ILE A 320 -3.81 12.92 -16.45
N ASN A 321 -4.31 13.42 -17.57
CA ASN A 321 -4.50 14.83 -17.86
C ASN A 321 -5.86 15.07 -18.54
N LYS A 322 -6.13 16.30 -18.96
CA LYS A 322 -7.39 16.68 -19.61
C LYS A 322 -7.67 15.89 -20.90
N GLU A 323 -6.63 15.44 -21.59
CA GLU A 323 -6.78 14.77 -22.90
C GLU A 323 -7.22 13.31 -22.77
N ASN A 324 -6.84 12.65 -21.66
CA ASN A 324 -7.07 11.22 -21.48
C ASN A 324 -7.95 10.86 -20.26
N VAL A 325 -8.34 11.81 -19.41
CA VAL A 325 -9.12 11.53 -18.19
C VAL A 325 -10.43 10.79 -18.45
N GLU A 326 -11.06 11.00 -19.61
CA GLU A 326 -12.30 10.28 -19.98
C GLU A 326 -12.09 8.77 -20.12
N MET A 327 -10.87 8.33 -20.43
CA MET A 327 -10.54 6.90 -20.57
C MET A 327 -10.50 6.18 -19.21
N TYR A 328 -10.20 6.91 -18.13
CA TYR A 328 -10.03 6.35 -16.79
C TYR A 328 -11.26 6.53 -15.89
N GLY A 329 -12.28 7.28 -16.36
CA GLY A 329 -13.45 7.61 -15.55
C GLY A 329 -13.12 8.53 -14.36
N THR A 330 -14.14 8.98 -13.65
CA THR A 330 -13.97 9.93 -12.53
C THR A 330 -14.52 9.42 -11.19
N ASP A 331 -15.12 8.23 -11.17
CA ASP A 331 -15.88 7.76 -10.00
C ASP A 331 -15.12 6.71 -9.17
N GLY A 332 -13.96 6.26 -9.64
CA GLY A 332 -13.13 5.25 -8.98
C GLY A 332 -11.65 5.48 -9.21
N TRP A 333 -10.83 4.58 -8.68
CA TRP A 333 -9.40 4.47 -8.96
C TRP A 333 -9.16 3.67 -10.25
N GLN A 334 -7.95 3.67 -10.77
CA GLN A 334 -7.49 2.91 -11.94
C GLN A 334 -6.69 1.70 -11.54
#